data_be4c61bc37ca334171b4b98994c33cd1
#
_entry.id   be4c61bc37ca334171b4b98994c33cd1
#
_cell.length_a   1.000
_cell.length_b   1.000
_cell.length_c   1.000
_cell.angle_alpha   90.00
_cell.angle_beta   90.00
_cell.angle_gamma   90.00
#
_symmetry.space_group_name_H-M   'P 1'
#
loop_
_entity.id
_entity.type
_entity.pdbx_description
1 polymer ?
#
loop_
_entity_poly.entity_id
_entity_poly.type
_entity_poly.pdbx_seq_one_letter_code
_entity_poly.pdbx_strand_id
1 'polypeptide(L)'
;MPDLERALPIAVQSHAGQKNKNGAAYIFHPIRVMMRCTTPNAKIVALLHDVVEDTAITFDQLQADGFSLAVLSTLRLVTHLPDVPCDDYIDQIMSDRTAIEVKIADLEDNSDIRRLQEVDDRSLARLRKYLLAYRRLTAKPHQPIA
;
A
#
# COMPACT_ATOMS: atom_id res chain seq x y z
N MET A 1 10.28 2.67 20.82
CA MET A 1 9.65 3.13 19.58
C MET A 1 9.06 1.96 18.83
N PRO A 2 7.79 2.00 18.49
CA PRO A 2 7.25 0.97 17.64
C PRO A 2 7.84 1.13 16.25
N ASP A 3 8.52 0.12 15.88
CA ASP A 3 9.28 0.01 14.67
C ASP A 3 8.72 -1.11 13.79
N LEU A 4 9.50 -1.57 12.85
CA LEU A 4 9.16 -2.65 11.95
C LEU A 4 8.82 -3.95 12.70
N GLU A 5 9.54 -4.24 13.79
CA GLU A 5 9.34 -5.45 14.60
C GLU A 5 7.98 -5.49 15.27
N ARG A 6 7.38 -4.33 15.55
CA ARG A 6 6.03 -4.24 16.10
C ARG A 6 4.96 -4.24 15.00
N ALA A 7 5.23 -3.61 13.87
CA ALA A 7 4.30 -3.57 12.74
C ALA A 7 4.08 -4.97 12.15
N LEU A 8 5.11 -5.78 12.05
CA LEU A 8 5.03 -7.11 11.46
C LEU A 8 4.07 -8.04 12.19
N PRO A 9 4.14 -8.21 13.53
CA PRO A 9 3.15 -9.03 14.25
C PRO A 9 1.71 -8.53 14.11
N ILE A 10 1.50 -7.21 14.09
CA ILE A 10 0.17 -6.63 13.88
C ILE A 10 -0.36 -7.04 12.51
N ALA A 11 0.43 -6.91 11.45
CA ALA A 11 0.03 -7.31 10.10
C ALA A 11 -0.26 -8.82 10.03
N VAL A 12 0.61 -9.65 10.60
CA VAL A 12 0.45 -11.12 10.62
C VAL A 12 -0.84 -11.52 11.32
N GLN A 13 -1.12 -10.96 12.49
CA GLN A 13 -2.32 -11.28 13.26
C GLN A 13 -3.58 -10.75 12.58
N SER A 14 -3.52 -9.53 12.03
CA SER A 14 -4.68 -8.89 11.40
C SER A 14 -5.11 -9.60 10.12
N HIS A 15 -4.17 -10.12 9.34
CA HIS A 15 -4.43 -10.85 8.10
C HIS A 15 -4.48 -12.37 8.29
N ALA A 16 -4.47 -12.87 9.55
CA ALA A 16 -4.49 -14.29 9.82
C ALA A 16 -5.74 -14.95 9.20
N GLY A 17 -5.53 -16.00 8.40
CA GLY A 17 -6.60 -16.71 7.71
C GLY A 17 -7.11 -16.05 6.43
N GLN A 18 -6.73 -14.80 6.15
CA GLN A 18 -7.08 -14.12 4.92
C GLN A 18 -6.25 -14.69 3.75
N LYS A 19 -6.93 -14.96 2.64
CA LYS A 19 -6.31 -15.48 1.41
C LYS A 19 -6.57 -14.54 0.25
N ASN A 20 -5.63 -14.50 -0.70
CA ASN A 20 -5.83 -13.81 -1.96
C ASN A 20 -6.70 -14.66 -2.91
N LYS A 21 -6.99 -14.12 -4.10
CA LYS A 21 -7.82 -14.79 -5.12
C LYS A 21 -7.25 -16.15 -5.58
N ASN A 22 -5.95 -16.35 -5.42
CA ASN A 22 -5.26 -17.58 -5.83
C ASN A 22 -5.10 -18.57 -4.65
N GLY A 23 -5.70 -18.28 -3.50
CA GLY A 23 -5.66 -19.14 -2.32
C GLY A 23 -4.38 -19.05 -1.48
N ALA A 24 -3.43 -18.17 -1.84
CA ALA A 24 -2.24 -17.92 -1.04
C ALA A 24 -2.54 -17.02 0.18
N ALA A 25 -1.78 -17.18 1.24
CA ALA A 25 -1.92 -16.34 2.44
C ALA A 25 -1.71 -14.86 2.09
N TYR A 26 -2.67 -14.01 2.46
CA TYR A 26 -2.66 -12.60 2.10
C TYR A 26 -1.46 -11.83 2.67
N ILE A 27 -0.97 -12.24 3.84
CA ILE A 27 0.17 -11.60 4.51
C ILE A 27 1.42 -11.48 3.63
N PHE A 28 1.61 -12.35 2.65
CA PHE A 28 2.75 -12.27 1.75
C PHE A 28 2.76 -10.99 0.92
N HIS A 29 1.59 -10.43 0.57
CA HIS A 29 1.50 -9.17 -0.15
C HIS A 29 2.12 -8.00 0.64
N PRO A 30 1.66 -7.64 1.84
CA PRO A 30 2.28 -6.55 2.60
C PRO A 30 3.77 -6.81 2.91
N ILE A 31 4.19 -8.06 3.10
CA ILE A 31 5.61 -8.39 3.28
C ILE A 31 6.41 -8.08 2.01
N ARG A 32 5.93 -8.46 0.82
CA ARG A 32 6.62 -8.13 -0.43
C ARG A 32 6.65 -6.64 -0.70
N VAL A 33 5.56 -5.92 -0.39
CA VAL A 33 5.52 -4.45 -0.49
C VAL A 33 6.58 -3.83 0.41
N MET A 34 6.66 -4.26 1.67
CA MET A 34 7.70 -3.83 2.61
C MET A 34 9.11 -4.07 2.06
N MET A 35 9.35 -5.24 1.48
CA MET A 35 10.67 -5.61 0.93
C MET A 35 11.09 -4.73 -0.27
N ARG A 36 10.14 -4.13 -0.97
CA ARG A 36 10.39 -3.19 -2.07
C ARG A 36 10.66 -1.76 -1.59
N CYS A 37 10.30 -1.44 -0.34
CA CYS A 37 10.54 -0.11 0.24
C CYS A 37 11.95 0.01 0.79
N THR A 38 12.50 1.22 0.80
CA THR A 38 13.86 1.51 1.25
C THR A 38 13.92 2.28 2.56
N THR A 39 12.98 3.20 2.79
CA THR A 39 12.96 4.02 4.01
C THR A 39 12.27 3.30 5.18
N PRO A 40 12.70 3.53 6.43
CA PRO A 40 12.09 2.87 7.60
C PRO A 40 10.60 3.11 7.74
N ASN A 41 10.14 4.35 7.59
CA ASN A 41 8.72 4.69 7.68
C ASN A 41 7.91 4.04 6.56
N ALA A 42 8.44 3.99 5.33
CA ALA A 42 7.77 3.33 4.21
C ALA A 42 7.59 1.83 4.47
N LYS A 43 8.57 1.16 5.05
CA LYS A 43 8.48 -0.26 5.42
C LYS A 43 7.37 -0.52 6.45
N ILE A 44 7.28 0.33 7.47
CA ILE A 44 6.22 0.22 8.49
C ILE A 44 4.84 0.45 7.85
N VAL A 45 4.69 1.50 7.06
CA VAL A 45 3.44 1.81 6.36
C VAL A 45 3.07 0.69 5.38
N ALA A 46 4.02 0.13 4.67
CA ALA A 46 3.80 -1.01 3.76
C ALA A 46 3.19 -2.21 4.48
N LEU A 47 3.68 -2.55 5.67
CA LEU A 47 3.10 -3.63 6.47
C LEU A 47 1.68 -3.34 6.96
N LEU A 48 1.36 -2.08 7.22
CA LEU A 48 0.09 -1.67 7.81
C LEU A 48 -0.95 -1.16 6.80
N HIS A 49 -0.58 -0.98 5.52
CA HIS A 49 -1.43 -0.25 4.57
C HIS A 49 -2.79 -0.89 4.33
N ASP A 50 -2.90 -2.21 4.38
CA ASP A 50 -4.16 -2.91 4.24
C ASP A 50 -4.80 -3.31 5.57
N VAL A 51 -4.11 -3.11 6.69
CA VAL A 51 -4.63 -3.49 8.02
C VAL A 51 -5.88 -2.70 8.37
N VAL A 52 -5.86 -1.39 8.17
CA VAL A 52 -7.01 -0.52 8.45
C VAL A 52 -8.14 -0.73 7.45
N GLU A 53 -7.83 -0.93 6.16
CA GLU A 53 -8.86 -1.15 5.13
C GLU A 53 -9.58 -2.49 5.28
N ASP A 54 -8.84 -3.56 5.56
CA ASP A 54 -9.33 -4.93 5.42
C ASP A 54 -9.64 -5.60 6.76
N THR A 55 -9.29 -4.97 7.88
CA THR A 55 -9.48 -5.56 9.21
C THR A 55 -10.16 -4.60 10.19
N ALA A 56 -10.43 -5.06 11.40
CA ALA A 56 -11.07 -4.26 12.45
C ALA A 56 -10.11 -3.29 13.16
N ILE A 57 -8.82 -3.29 12.83
CA ILE A 57 -7.83 -2.38 13.43
C ILE A 57 -8.08 -0.94 12.96
N THR A 58 -8.08 -0.02 13.91
CA THR A 58 -8.32 1.41 13.65
C THR A 58 -7.03 2.23 13.79
N PHE A 59 -7.04 3.45 13.21
CA PHE A 59 -5.95 4.42 13.41
C PHE A 59 -5.73 4.75 14.89
N ASP A 60 -6.80 4.85 15.69
CA ASP A 60 -6.71 5.13 17.11
C ASP A 60 -5.99 4.02 17.87
N GLN A 61 -6.23 2.77 17.51
CA GLN A 61 -5.51 1.63 18.08
C GLN A 61 -4.02 1.66 17.74
N LEU A 62 -3.67 1.98 16.50
CA LEU A 62 -2.27 2.13 16.08
C LEU A 62 -1.59 3.30 16.78
N GLN A 63 -2.32 4.40 16.99
CA GLN A 63 -1.81 5.52 17.78
C GLN A 63 -1.58 5.14 19.24
N ALA A 64 -2.49 4.41 19.84
CA ALA A 64 -2.36 3.89 21.21
C ALA A 64 -1.20 2.90 21.33
N ASP A 65 -0.91 2.14 20.27
CA ASP A 65 0.26 1.27 20.18
C ASP A 65 1.58 2.04 20.04
N GLY A 66 1.51 3.36 19.85
CA GLY A 66 2.64 4.28 19.90
C GLY A 66 3.30 4.53 18.54
N PHE A 67 2.67 4.18 17.41
CA PHE A 67 3.19 4.55 16.09
C PHE A 67 3.23 6.07 15.95
N SER A 68 4.26 6.57 15.28
CA SER A 68 4.49 8.01 15.14
C SER A 68 3.41 8.70 14.30
N LEU A 69 3.22 9.99 14.54
CA LEU A 69 2.31 10.81 13.73
C LEU A 69 2.72 10.81 12.25
N ALA A 70 4.02 10.77 11.96
CA ALA A 70 4.53 10.68 10.58
C ALA A 70 4.05 9.38 9.90
N VAL A 71 4.19 8.24 10.57
CA VAL A 71 3.69 6.95 10.06
C VAL A 71 2.18 6.97 9.88
N LEU A 72 1.44 7.45 10.87
CA LEU A 72 -0.03 7.49 10.82
C LEU A 72 -0.54 8.45 9.75
N SER A 73 0.08 9.59 9.55
CA SER A 73 -0.27 10.55 8.49
C SER A 73 -0.10 9.93 7.11
N THR A 74 1.03 9.27 6.86
CA THR A 74 1.27 8.57 5.60
C THR A 74 0.31 7.41 5.41
N LEU A 75 0.04 6.64 6.47
CA LEU A 75 -0.89 5.52 6.42
C LEU A 75 -2.31 5.98 6.05
N ARG A 76 -2.76 7.13 6.57
CA ARG A 76 -4.05 7.72 6.17
C ARG A 76 -4.12 8.04 4.69
N LEU A 77 -3.03 8.55 4.11
CA LEU A 77 -2.96 8.88 2.68
C LEU A 77 -3.06 7.65 1.79
N VAL A 78 -2.47 6.53 2.20
CA VAL A 78 -2.50 5.28 1.42
C VAL A 78 -3.71 4.40 1.71
N THR A 79 -4.55 4.78 2.66
CA THR A 79 -5.84 4.12 2.96
C THR A 79 -6.91 4.67 2.03
N HIS A 80 -7.44 3.84 1.14
CA HIS A 80 -8.47 4.24 0.18
C HIS A 80 -9.85 4.14 0.81
N LEU A 81 -10.49 5.28 1.04
CA LEU A 81 -11.86 5.32 1.54
C LEU A 81 -12.86 5.01 0.41
N PRO A 82 -13.98 4.30 0.70
CA PRO A 82 -14.92 3.84 -0.33
C PRO A 82 -15.52 4.96 -1.19
N ASP A 83 -15.73 6.15 -0.60
CA ASP A 83 -16.40 7.27 -1.27
C ASP A 83 -15.43 8.19 -2.03
N VAL A 84 -14.12 7.91 -2.01
CA VAL A 84 -13.11 8.73 -2.67
C VAL A 84 -12.81 8.18 -4.06
N PRO A 85 -12.99 8.98 -5.13
CA PRO A 85 -12.61 8.57 -6.48
C PRO A 85 -11.11 8.21 -6.56
N CYS A 86 -10.79 7.25 -7.44
CA CYS A 86 -9.39 6.78 -7.57
C CYS A 86 -8.41 7.88 -7.93
N ASP A 87 -8.79 8.85 -8.77
CA ASP A 87 -7.92 9.96 -9.14
C ASP A 87 -7.64 10.88 -7.96
N ASP A 88 -8.63 11.17 -7.14
CA ASP A 88 -8.48 11.98 -5.92
C ASP A 88 -7.60 11.26 -4.89
N TYR A 89 -7.75 9.94 -4.79
CA TYR A 89 -6.91 9.10 -3.95
C TYR A 89 -5.43 9.15 -4.36
N ILE A 90 -5.15 9.06 -5.66
CA ILE A 90 -3.78 9.18 -6.17
C ILE A 90 -3.25 10.61 -5.97
N ASP A 91 -4.08 11.63 -6.17
CA ASP A 91 -3.68 13.03 -5.93
C ASP A 91 -3.25 13.27 -4.49
N GLN A 92 -3.98 12.73 -3.51
CA GLN A 92 -3.57 12.88 -2.11
C GLN A 92 -2.26 12.15 -1.78
N ILE A 93 -2.00 11.00 -2.40
CA ILE A 93 -0.73 10.26 -2.23
C ILE A 93 0.45 11.08 -2.74
N MET A 94 0.28 11.83 -3.82
CA MET A 94 1.35 12.64 -4.42
C MET A 94 1.87 13.76 -3.51
N SER A 95 1.16 14.09 -2.45
CA SER A 95 1.59 15.10 -1.45
C SER A 95 2.67 14.61 -0.48
N ASP A 96 2.97 13.32 -0.44
CA ASP A 96 3.86 12.71 0.56
C ASP A 96 4.81 11.69 -0.11
N ARG A 97 6.11 11.92 0.01
CA ARG A 97 7.13 11.05 -0.60
C ARG A 97 7.07 9.61 -0.08
N THR A 98 6.81 9.43 1.20
CA THR A 98 6.71 8.10 1.81
C THR A 98 5.47 7.37 1.29
N ALA A 99 4.35 8.07 1.15
CA ALA A 99 3.13 7.53 0.55
C ALA A 99 3.36 7.10 -0.91
N ILE A 100 4.08 7.91 -1.69
CA ILE A 100 4.45 7.59 -3.07
C ILE A 100 5.28 6.30 -3.11
N GLU A 101 6.31 6.20 -2.27
CA GLU A 101 7.17 5.00 -2.21
C GLU A 101 6.36 3.73 -1.92
N VAL A 102 5.50 3.78 -0.92
CA VAL A 102 4.64 2.65 -0.54
C VAL A 102 3.68 2.29 -1.67
N LYS A 103 3.02 3.28 -2.27
CA LYS A 103 2.04 3.02 -3.33
C LYS A 103 2.68 2.48 -4.60
N ILE A 104 3.86 2.94 -4.98
CA ILE A 104 4.62 2.36 -6.08
C ILE A 104 4.92 0.89 -5.82
N ALA A 105 5.41 0.56 -4.62
CA ALA A 105 5.71 -0.82 -4.23
C ALA A 105 4.46 -1.71 -4.23
N ASP A 106 3.33 -1.18 -3.75
CA ASP A 106 2.03 -1.86 -3.76
C ASP A 106 1.57 -2.15 -5.21
N LEU A 107 1.63 -1.15 -6.08
CA LEU A 107 1.26 -1.30 -7.49
C LEU A 107 2.16 -2.30 -8.23
N GLU A 108 3.47 -2.30 -7.95
CA GLU A 108 4.40 -3.25 -8.54
C GLU A 108 4.05 -4.69 -8.14
N ASP A 109 3.74 -4.93 -6.87
CA ASP A 109 3.35 -6.26 -6.41
C ASP A 109 2.00 -6.69 -6.99
N ASN A 110 1.02 -5.80 -7.03
CA ASN A 110 -0.30 -6.07 -7.59
C ASN A 110 -0.30 -6.24 -9.12
N SER A 111 0.70 -5.71 -9.80
CA SER A 111 0.87 -5.81 -11.26
C SER A 111 1.81 -6.92 -11.68
N ASP A 112 2.35 -7.68 -10.74
CA ASP A 112 3.24 -8.80 -11.03
C ASP A 112 2.46 -9.94 -11.69
N ILE A 113 2.69 -10.12 -12.99
CA ILE A 113 1.97 -11.12 -13.79
C ILE A 113 2.20 -12.55 -13.32
N ARG A 114 3.29 -12.82 -12.59
CA ARG A 114 3.59 -14.14 -12.02
C ARG A 114 2.59 -14.56 -10.94
N ARG A 115 1.85 -13.62 -10.38
CA ARG A 115 0.80 -13.86 -9.40
C ARG A 115 -0.56 -14.16 -10.01
N LEU A 116 -0.70 -14.05 -11.33
CA LEU A 116 -1.95 -14.33 -12.05
C LEU A 116 -2.01 -15.80 -12.41
N GLN A 117 -3.14 -16.44 -12.13
CA GLN A 117 -3.41 -17.81 -12.62
C GLN A 117 -3.94 -17.78 -14.05
N GLU A 118 -4.74 -16.78 -14.36
CA GLU A 118 -5.30 -16.56 -15.70
C GLU A 118 -5.54 -15.07 -15.93
N VAL A 119 -5.70 -14.67 -17.17
CA VAL A 119 -5.97 -13.28 -17.56
C VAL A 119 -7.40 -13.21 -18.10
N ASP A 120 -8.31 -12.78 -17.24
CA ASP A 120 -9.69 -12.47 -17.59
C ASP A 120 -9.91 -10.96 -17.76
N ASP A 121 -11.12 -10.54 -18.13
CA ASP A 121 -11.45 -9.12 -18.34
C ASP A 121 -11.27 -8.28 -17.06
N ARG A 122 -11.53 -8.86 -15.88
CA ARG A 122 -11.34 -8.20 -14.59
C ARG A 122 -9.87 -7.97 -14.29
N SER A 123 -9.02 -8.95 -14.55
CA SER A 123 -7.57 -8.84 -14.41
C SER A 123 -7.00 -7.75 -15.31
N LEU A 124 -7.44 -7.71 -16.56
CA LEU A 124 -7.02 -6.68 -17.53
C LEU A 124 -7.46 -5.28 -17.09
N ALA A 125 -8.69 -5.12 -16.63
CA ALA A 125 -9.19 -3.84 -16.14
C ALA A 125 -8.38 -3.33 -14.94
N ARG A 126 -8.05 -4.22 -13.99
CA ARG A 126 -7.19 -3.88 -12.86
C ARG A 126 -5.79 -3.50 -13.28
N LEU A 127 -5.17 -4.26 -14.16
CA LEU A 127 -3.81 -3.97 -14.66
C LEU A 127 -3.73 -2.62 -15.38
N ARG A 128 -4.75 -2.24 -16.16
CA ARG A 128 -4.83 -0.90 -16.77
C ARG A 128 -4.85 0.19 -15.72
N LYS A 129 -5.68 0.01 -14.69
CA LYS A 129 -5.82 0.95 -13.58
C LYS A 129 -4.50 1.13 -12.82
N TYR A 130 -3.84 0.02 -12.51
CA TYR A 130 -2.55 0.03 -11.83
C TYR A 130 -1.46 0.70 -12.67
N LEU A 131 -1.41 0.44 -13.97
CA LEU A 131 -0.44 1.05 -14.86
C LEU A 131 -0.61 2.58 -14.95
N LEU A 132 -1.85 3.06 -15.05
CA LEU A 132 -2.12 4.50 -15.07
C LEU A 132 -1.70 5.18 -13.77
N ALA A 133 -2.02 4.59 -12.63
CA ALA A 133 -1.61 5.09 -11.32
C ALA A 133 -0.07 5.08 -11.18
N TYR A 134 0.56 3.99 -11.57
CA TYR A 134 2.02 3.84 -11.54
C TYR A 134 2.72 4.93 -12.36
N ARG A 135 2.24 5.20 -13.57
CA ARG A 135 2.78 6.26 -14.43
C ARG A 135 2.64 7.64 -13.81
N ARG A 136 1.52 7.94 -13.17
CA ARG A 136 1.32 9.21 -12.46
C ARG A 136 2.31 9.37 -11.31
N LEU A 137 2.51 8.33 -10.50
CA LEU A 137 3.38 8.36 -9.34
C LEU A 137 4.87 8.38 -9.69
N THR A 138 5.26 7.84 -10.85
CA THR A 138 6.64 7.77 -11.33
C THR A 138 6.99 8.85 -12.34
N ALA A 139 6.02 9.65 -12.79
CA ALA A 139 6.25 10.75 -13.72
C ALA A 139 7.24 11.75 -13.10
N LYS A 140 8.35 12.02 -13.81
CA LYS A 140 9.27 13.10 -13.44
C LYS A 140 8.54 14.43 -13.65
N PRO A 141 8.69 15.43 -12.75
CA PRO A 141 8.19 16.76 -13.01
C PRO A 141 8.79 17.25 -14.33
N HIS A 142 7.94 17.81 -15.18
CA HIS A 142 8.37 18.41 -16.44
C HIS A 142 9.39 19.48 -16.09
N GLN A 143 10.67 19.25 -16.40
CA GLN A 143 11.64 20.33 -16.39
C GLN A 143 11.30 21.20 -17.59
N PRO A 144 10.99 22.49 -17.39
CA PRO A 144 10.86 23.38 -18.54
C PRO A 144 12.18 23.32 -19.32
N ILE A 145 12.07 23.10 -20.61
CA ILE A 145 13.22 23.19 -21.54
C ILE A 145 13.72 24.63 -21.42
N ALA A 146 14.90 24.76 -20.89
CA ALA A 146 15.54 26.08 -20.81
C ALA A 146 15.87 26.61 -22.19
#